data_30a73461417deacf0914720b99d74d77
#
_entry.id   30a73461417deacf0914720b99d74d77
#
_cell.length_a   1.000
_cell.length_b   1.000
_cell.length_c   1.000
_cell.angle_alpha   90.00
_cell.angle_beta   90.00
_cell.angle_gamma   90.00
#
_symmetry.space_group_name_H-M   'P 1'
#
loop_
_entity.id
_entity.type
_entity.pdbx_description
1 polymer ?
#
loop_
_entity_poly.entity_id
_entity_poly.type
_entity_poly.pdbx_seq_one_letter_code
_entity_poly.pdbx_strand_id
1 'polypeptide(L)'
;PFTKNLFSGEMYGKLSFVGATNFLDGEISGQFATSGDSRVDVDEAHVGWRNSRFDISVGAQVLVFGDGLVIGDGNFDIGSEQGQFWLGAFDAWKNSAVVSVYTDDVDIDAFWLRSDGGFGDSRLFGINLDNKESMFGRYGAMYLNIYQGDTASYDGIQAVNLRALDVPLPGLEALKFYSEVVLQLGRDKDNRNIKNKALGWYLEADYSANWLKWPTVFAYRYSRFSGDEIDTFSNESYRSLFYGFYAREWDTFYQGEIAGEYHLFNSNQETQFFKVRTFPTQQFAITFYYFEHDLDEPHYFGTPTSTVDWADEINIGVEYFVGDKVYIYTGFAWSTPNQAAREVFHGDNFSVLQTWMSFNF
;
A
#
# COMPACT_ATOMS: atom_id res chain seq x y z
N PRO A 1 -23.43 7.67 5.13
CA PRO A 1 -23.53 6.74 6.26
C PRO A 1 -24.88 6.86 6.96
N PHE A 2 -25.34 5.80 7.59
CA PHE A 2 -26.48 5.82 8.51
C PHE A 2 -26.16 5.03 9.78
N THR A 3 -26.80 5.40 10.89
CA THR A 3 -26.68 4.69 12.17
C THR A 3 -28.03 4.60 12.87
N LYS A 4 -28.29 3.50 13.57
CA LYS A 4 -29.50 3.28 14.36
C LYS A 4 -29.23 2.33 15.53
N ASN A 5 -29.60 2.74 16.74
CA ASN A 5 -29.51 1.86 17.92
C ASN A 5 -30.45 0.66 17.82
N LEU A 6 -29.92 -0.53 18.03
CA LEU A 6 -30.64 -1.79 17.95
C LEU A 6 -30.00 -2.84 18.86
N PHE A 7 -30.78 -3.53 19.72
CA PHE A 7 -30.34 -4.65 20.57
C PHE A 7 -29.04 -4.39 21.36
N SER A 8 -28.99 -3.40 22.21
CA SER A 8 -27.79 -3.03 23.00
C SER A 8 -26.52 -2.71 22.15
N GLY A 9 -26.69 -2.44 20.87
CA GLY A 9 -25.65 -2.04 19.96
C GLY A 9 -26.16 -1.03 18.94
N GLU A 10 -25.35 -0.80 17.92
CA GLU A 10 -25.61 0.15 16.84
C GLU A 10 -25.58 -0.59 15.50
N MET A 11 -26.64 -0.49 14.73
CA MET A 11 -26.64 -0.85 13.31
C MET A 11 -26.13 0.35 12.50
N TYR A 12 -25.23 0.13 11.60
CA TYR A 12 -24.62 1.16 10.76
C TYR A 12 -24.51 0.70 9.29
N GLY A 13 -24.22 1.63 8.41
CA GLY A 13 -23.92 1.34 7.01
C GLY A 13 -23.44 2.57 6.25
N LYS A 14 -22.83 2.33 5.12
CA LYS A 14 -22.32 3.34 4.20
C LYS A 14 -22.70 2.97 2.78
N LEU A 15 -23.02 3.97 1.99
CA LEU A 15 -23.14 3.89 0.54
C LEU A 15 -22.40 5.10 -0.02
N SER A 16 -21.43 4.86 -0.88
CA SER A 16 -20.68 5.89 -1.60
C SER A 16 -20.59 5.57 -3.09
N PHE A 17 -20.48 6.62 -3.86
CA PHE A 17 -20.28 6.55 -5.30
C PHE A 17 -19.04 7.35 -5.64
N VAL A 18 -18.24 6.85 -6.55
CA VAL A 18 -17.08 7.53 -7.10
C VAL A 18 -17.30 7.74 -8.60
N GLY A 19 -17.03 8.96 -9.06
CA GLY A 19 -17.02 9.30 -10.49
C GLY A 19 -15.63 9.77 -10.88
N ALA A 20 -15.06 9.17 -11.92
CA ALA A 20 -13.79 9.51 -12.50
C ALA A 20 -13.95 9.89 -13.96
N THR A 21 -13.21 10.89 -14.42
CA THR A 21 -13.18 11.28 -15.84
C THR A 21 -11.78 11.77 -16.20
N ASN A 22 -11.33 11.44 -17.40
CA ASN A 22 -10.07 11.88 -17.95
C ASN A 22 -10.29 12.94 -19.03
N PHE A 23 -9.56 14.03 -18.99
CA PHE A 23 -9.67 15.14 -19.95
C PHE A 23 -8.53 15.14 -20.98
N LEU A 24 -7.46 14.39 -20.74
CA LEU A 24 -6.29 14.32 -21.60
C LEU A 24 -5.96 12.86 -21.89
N ASP A 25 -5.27 12.62 -23.02
CA ASP A 25 -4.74 11.32 -23.33
C ASP A 25 -3.47 11.08 -22.51
N GLY A 26 -3.39 9.92 -21.89
CA GLY A 26 -2.25 9.47 -21.11
C GLY A 26 -2.14 10.18 -19.76
N GLU A 27 -1.52 9.53 -18.90
CA GLU A 27 -1.07 9.99 -17.60
C GLU A 27 0.21 9.20 -17.26
N ILE A 28 0.75 9.28 -16.09
CA ILE A 28 2.03 8.66 -15.81
C ILE A 28 2.00 7.13 -15.81
N SER A 29 0.98 6.51 -15.24
CA SER A 29 0.67 5.09 -15.44
C SER A 29 0.05 4.85 -16.81
N GLY A 30 -0.16 5.80 -17.55
CA GLY A 30 -1.16 6.24 -18.45
C GLY A 30 -1.05 5.89 -19.85
N GLN A 31 -0.48 4.92 -20.15
CA GLN A 31 -0.74 4.27 -21.43
C GLN A 31 -2.20 3.77 -21.57
N PHE A 32 -2.99 3.83 -20.50
CA PHE A 32 -4.36 3.30 -20.48
C PHE A 32 -5.42 4.40 -20.55
N ALA A 33 -5.10 5.62 -20.16
CA ALA A 33 -6.06 6.72 -20.12
C ALA A 33 -6.26 7.36 -21.49
N THR A 34 -7.52 7.49 -21.93
CA THR A 34 -7.92 8.18 -23.17
C THR A 34 -8.82 9.36 -22.83
N SER A 35 -8.64 10.48 -23.51
CA SER A 35 -9.45 11.69 -23.30
C SER A 35 -10.95 11.39 -23.50
N GLY A 36 -11.74 11.73 -22.49
CA GLY A 36 -13.18 11.50 -22.47
C GLY A 36 -13.60 10.18 -21.81
N ASP A 37 -12.67 9.32 -21.41
CA ASP A 37 -12.99 8.15 -20.63
C ASP A 37 -13.58 8.58 -19.30
N SER A 38 -14.70 7.97 -18.93
CA SER A 38 -15.45 8.30 -17.74
C SER A 38 -16.04 7.05 -17.10
N ARG A 39 -16.00 6.99 -15.79
CA ARG A 39 -16.58 5.91 -15.01
C ARG A 39 -17.33 6.47 -13.81
N VAL A 40 -18.47 5.91 -13.50
CA VAL A 40 -19.17 6.11 -12.22
C VAL A 40 -19.52 4.75 -11.69
N ASP A 41 -19.13 4.46 -10.47
CA ASP A 41 -19.38 3.18 -9.82
C ASP A 41 -19.66 3.34 -8.33
N VAL A 42 -20.19 2.27 -7.71
CA VAL A 42 -20.31 2.17 -6.26
C VAL A 42 -18.95 1.79 -5.70
N ASP A 43 -18.42 2.63 -4.82
CA ASP A 43 -17.21 2.27 -4.07
C ASP A 43 -17.58 1.48 -2.82
N GLU A 44 -18.26 2.08 -1.84
CA GLU A 44 -18.68 1.37 -0.65
C GLU A 44 -20.19 1.12 -0.63
N ALA A 45 -20.58 -0.09 -0.27
CA ALA A 45 -21.97 -0.46 -0.03
C ALA A 45 -22.01 -1.58 1.03
N HIS A 46 -22.03 -1.21 2.30
CA HIS A 46 -21.97 -2.17 3.40
C HIS A 46 -22.95 -1.84 4.52
N VAL A 47 -23.28 -2.85 5.30
CA VAL A 47 -24.06 -2.75 6.53
C VAL A 47 -23.37 -3.55 7.62
N GLY A 48 -23.47 -3.06 8.85
CA GLY A 48 -22.91 -3.74 10.02
C GLY A 48 -23.73 -3.49 11.28
N TRP A 49 -23.38 -4.24 12.30
CA TRP A 49 -23.86 -4.07 13.66
C TRP A 49 -22.69 -4.17 14.62
N ARG A 50 -22.61 -3.24 15.56
CA ARG A 50 -21.52 -3.19 16.54
C ARG A 50 -22.01 -2.88 17.95
N ASN A 51 -21.24 -3.34 18.92
CA ASN A 51 -21.31 -2.94 20.32
C ASN A 51 -19.90 -2.75 20.88
N SER A 52 -19.76 -2.66 22.20
CA SER A 52 -18.44 -2.46 22.82
C SER A 52 -17.46 -3.64 22.67
N ARG A 53 -17.92 -4.83 22.26
CA ARG A 53 -17.10 -6.04 22.18
C ARG A 53 -17.05 -6.67 20.78
N PHE A 54 -18.04 -6.39 19.97
CA PHE A 54 -18.18 -7.02 18.65
C PHE A 54 -18.52 -5.98 17.59
N ASP A 55 -17.97 -6.19 16.40
CA ASP A 55 -18.41 -5.57 15.15
C ASP A 55 -18.57 -6.66 14.10
N ILE A 56 -19.68 -6.64 13.39
CA ILE A 56 -19.96 -7.57 12.29
C ILE A 56 -20.41 -6.73 11.11
N SER A 57 -19.72 -6.85 9.98
CA SER A 57 -20.07 -6.11 8.76
C SER A 57 -20.02 -6.99 7.51
N VAL A 58 -20.83 -6.64 6.54
CA VAL A 58 -20.90 -7.30 5.23
C VAL A 58 -21.13 -6.29 4.11
N GLY A 59 -20.51 -6.53 2.96
CA GLY A 59 -20.66 -5.71 1.75
C GLY A 59 -19.35 -5.18 1.22
N ALA A 60 -19.43 -4.19 0.31
CA ALA A 60 -18.25 -3.50 -0.22
C ALA A 60 -17.78 -2.46 0.82
N GLN A 61 -16.57 -2.59 1.32
CA GLN A 61 -15.99 -1.68 2.33
C GLN A 61 -14.48 -1.62 2.23
N VAL A 62 -13.92 -0.48 2.62
CA VAL A 62 -12.48 -0.28 2.75
C VAL A 62 -11.98 -0.97 4.01
N LEU A 63 -10.89 -1.72 3.90
CA LEU A 63 -10.24 -2.44 5.00
C LEU A 63 -8.74 -2.30 4.88
N VAL A 64 -8.09 -1.85 5.94
CA VAL A 64 -6.64 -1.71 6.03
C VAL A 64 -6.16 -2.36 7.31
N PHE A 65 -5.15 -3.20 7.24
CA PHE A 65 -4.49 -3.80 8.40
C PHE A 65 -2.99 -3.42 8.42
N GLY A 66 -2.49 -3.07 9.60
CA GLY A 66 -1.11 -2.60 9.75
C GLY A 66 -0.86 -1.29 9.01
N ASP A 67 0.23 -1.23 8.31
CA ASP A 67 0.57 -0.11 7.41
C ASP A 67 0.05 -0.32 5.96
N GLY A 68 -0.81 -1.30 5.75
CA GLY A 68 -1.38 -1.58 4.45
C GLY A 68 -0.49 -2.41 3.52
N LEU A 69 0.59 -3.01 4.01
CA LEU A 69 1.53 -3.77 3.19
C LEU A 69 0.90 -5.01 2.54
N VAL A 70 -0.11 -5.59 3.16
CA VAL A 70 -0.75 -6.84 2.70
C VAL A 70 -2.22 -6.64 2.38
N ILE A 71 -2.95 -5.93 3.25
CA ILE A 71 -4.35 -5.58 3.10
C ILE A 71 -4.47 -4.07 3.26
N GLY A 72 -4.65 -3.36 2.16
CA GLY A 72 -4.75 -1.90 2.12
C GLY A 72 -5.73 -1.40 1.06
N ASP A 73 -5.75 -2.03 -0.11
CA ASP A 73 -6.60 -1.67 -1.23
C ASP A 73 -7.22 -2.94 -1.82
N GLY A 74 -8.54 -2.99 -1.91
CA GLY A 74 -9.30 -4.13 -2.43
C GLY A 74 -9.62 -4.02 -3.92
N ASN A 75 -9.28 -2.92 -4.56
CA ASN A 75 -9.75 -2.58 -5.88
C ASN A 75 -8.68 -1.84 -6.71
N PHE A 76 -7.44 -2.24 -6.53
CA PHE A 76 -6.31 -1.74 -7.26
C PHE A 76 -6.62 -1.68 -8.76
N ASP A 77 -6.23 -0.59 -9.44
CA ASP A 77 -6.30 -0.48 -10.89
C ASP A 77 -7.68 -0.17 -11.53
N ILE A 78 -8.80 -0.22 -10.77
CA ILE A 78 -10.11 0.02 -11.40
C ILE A 78 -10.28 1.45 -11.94
N GLY A 79 -9.55 2.41 -11.40
CA GLY A 79 -9.53 3.80 -11.85
C GLY A 79 -8.44 4.11 -12.88
N SER A 80 -7.59 3.14 -13.25
CA SER A 80 -6.41 3.36 -14.10
C SER A 80 -6.77 3.88 -15.50
N GLU A 81 -7.83 3.38 -16.10
CA GLU A 81 -8.34 3.84 -17.39
C GLU A 81 -8.75 5.32 -17.38
N GLN A 82 -9.07 5.88 -16.21
CA GLN A 82 -9.44 7.28 -16.00
C GLN A 82 -8.31 8.12 -15.43
N GLY A 83 -7.08 7.61 -15.42
CA GLY A 83 -5.92 8.33 -14.88
C GLY A 83 -5.93 8.48 -13.37
N GLN A 84 -6.53 7.56 -12.64
CA GLN A 84 -6.66 7.61 -11.17
C GLN A 84 -6.00 6.43 -10.46
N PHE A 85 -5.03 5.83 -11.08
CA PHE A 85 -4.32 4.66 -10.56
C PHE A 85 -3.82 4.86 -9.12
N TRP A 86 -3.21 6.02 -8.82
CA TRP A 86 -2.61 6.30 -7.50
C TRP A 86 -3.49 7.13 -6.57
N LEU A 87 -4.66 7.55 -7.00
CA LEU A 87 -5.51 8.40 -6.17
C LEU A 87 -6.41 7.64 -5.20
N GLY A 88 -6.41 6.31 -5.24
CA GLY A 88 -7.23 5.49 -4.36
C GLY A 88 -8.72 5.80 -4.46
N ALA A 89 -9.21 6.07 -5.66
CA ALA A 89 -10.59 6.49 -5.86
C ALA A 89 -11.59 5.36 -5.63
N PHE A 90 -11.14 4.11 -5.71
CA PHE A 90 -11.94 2.89 -5.57
C PHE A 90 -11.23 1.88 -4.69
N ASP A 91 -11.12 2.13 -3.39
CA ASP A 91 -10.33 1.31 -2.45
C ASP A 91 -11.10 0.14 -1.86
N ALA A 92 -12.44 0.15 -1.97
CA ALA A 92 -13.26 -0.82 -1.29
C ALA A 92 -13.14 -2.22 -1.89
N TRP A 93 -13.07 -3.22 -1.03
CA TRP A 93 -13.24 -4.60 -1.44
C TRP A 93 -14.61 -4.80 -2.08
N LYS A 94 -14.66 -5.45 -3.21
CA LYS A 94 -15.91 -5.72 -3.96
C LYS A 94 -16.99 -6.38 -3.12
N ASN A 95 -16.58 -7.30 -2.25
CA ASN A 95 -17.41 -7.88 -1.20
C ASN A 95 -16.55 -8.29 -0.02
N SER A 96 -17.10 -8.15 1.16
CA SER A 96 -16.46 -8.59 2.39
C SER A 96 -17.45 -9.13 3.40
N ALA A 97 -16.96 -9.93 4.32
CA ALA A 97 -17.61 -10.25 5.58
C ALA A 97 -16.52 -10.19 6.66
N VAL A 98 -16.74 -9.37 7.67
CA VAL A 98 -15.78 -9.14 8.75
C VAL A 98 -16.47 -9.32 10.09
N VAL A 99 -15.79 -10.01 11.00
CA VAL A 99 -16.18 -10.15 12.41
C VAL A 99 -15.02 -9.71 13.26
N SER A 100 -15.19 -8.62 13.98
CA SER A 100 -14.20 -8.09 14.91
C SER A 100 -14.63 -8.37 16.35
N VAL A 101 -13.67 -8.79 17.16
CA VAL A 101 -13.83 -9.02 18.62
C VAL A 101 -12.85 -8.12 19.35
N TYR A 102 -13.38 -7.25 20.18
CA TYR A 102 -12.62 -6.29 20.98
C TYR A 102 -12.46 -6.78 22.40
N THR A 103 -11.23 -7.11 22.80
CA THR A 103 -10.90 -7.42 24.20
C THR A 103 -10.22 -6.21 24.85
N ASP A 104 -9.82 -6.33 26.09
CA ASP A 104 -9.11 -5.24 26.80
C ASP A 104 -7.68 -5.05 26.24
N ASP A 105 -7.04 -6.12 25.73
CA ASP A 105 -5.63 -6.11 25.33
C ASP A 105 -5.43 -6.25 23.80
N VAL A 106 -6.34 -6.93 23.10
CA VAL A 106 -6.18 -7.32 21.71
C VAL A 106 -7.49 -7.17 20.94
N ASP A 107 -7.40 -6.67 19.71
CA ASP A 107 -8.44 -6.71 18.69
C ASP A 107 -8.20 -7.91 17.78
N ILE A 108 -9.25 -8.62 17.46
CA ILE A 108 -9.22 -9.84 16.62
C ILE A 108 -10.22 -9.67 15.50
N ASP A 109 -9.76 -9.74 14.25
CA ASP A 109 -10.60 -9.67 13.07
C ASP A 109 -10.54 -11.01 12.32
N ALA A 110 -11.69 -11.63 12.10
CA ALA A 110 -11.82 -12.70 11.14
C ALA A 110 -12.51 -12.14 9.88
N PHE A 111 -11.94 -12.39 8.73
CA PHE A 111 -12.41 -11.76 7.50
C PHE A 111 -12.49 -12.73 6.32
N TRP A 112 -13.45 -12.49 5.47
CA TRP A 112 -13.54 -13.00 4.11
C TRP A 112 -13.64 -11.81 3.16
N LEU A 113 -12.79 -11.78 2.13
CA LEU A 113 -12.69 -10.66 1.20
C LEU A 113 -12.71 -11.17 -0.25
N ARG A 114 -13.29 -10.35 -1.11
CA ARG A 114 -13.25 -10.50 -2.56
C ARG A 114 -12.78 -9.20 -3.17
N SER A 115 -11.70 -9.25 -3.93
CA SER A 115 -11.18 -8.10 -4.68
C SER A 115 -11.91 -7.88 -5.99
N ASP A 116 -11.62 -6.76 -6.66
CA ASP A 116 -12.03 -6.44 -8.03
C ASP A 116 -10.82 -5.89 -8.80
N GLY A 117 -11.04 -5.49 -10.04
CA GLY A 117 -10.04 -4.83 -10.87
C GLY A 117 -8.81 -5.69 -11.15
N GLY A 118 -7.64 -5.10 -11.07
CA GLY A 118 -6.35 -5.71 -11.41
C GLY A 118 -5.96 -6.92 -10.55
N PHE A 119 -6.57 -7.09 -9.39
CA PHE A 119 -6.40 -8.28 -8.55
C PHE A 119 -7.24 -9.50 -8.96
N GLY A 120 -7.98 -9.41 -10.08
CA GLY A 120 -8.58 -10.53 -10.76
C GLY A 120 -9.57 -11.33 -9.92
N ASP A 121 -10.62 -10.73 -9.37
CA ASP A 121 -11.67 -11.43 -8.59
C ASP A 121 -11.11 -12.42 -7.54
N SER A 122 -10.02 -12.05 -6.90
CA SER A 122 -9.38 -12.89 -5.89
C SER A 122 -10.26 -13.03 -4.66
N ARG A 123 -10.34 -14.25 -4.09
CA ARG A 123 -11.10 -14.54 -2.87
C ARG A 123 -10.17 -15.08 -1.81
N LEU A 124 -10.25 -14.50 -0.65
CA LEU A 124 -9.40 -14.85 0.47
C LEU A 124 -10.16 -14.83 1.79
N PHE A 125 -9.60 -15.51 2.75
CA PHE A 125 -10.01 -15.40 4.13
C PHE A 125 -8.78 -15.30 5.02
N GLY A 126 -8.96 -14.74 6.20
CA GLY A 126 -7.88 -14.60 7.14
C GLY A 126 -8.33 -14.23 8.54
N ILE A 127 -7.32 -14.10 9.39
CA ILE A 127 -7.46 -13.62 10.75
C ILE A 127 -6.34 -12.59 11.01
N ASN A 128 -6.72 -11.48 11.63
CA ASN A 128 -5.82 -10.42 12.05
C ASN A 128 -5.89 -10.24 13.57
N LEU A 129 -4.76 -9.97 14.18
CA LEU A 129 -4.61 -9.71 15.61
C LEU A 129 -3.79 -8.43 15.75
N ASP A 130 -4.32 -7.44 16.48
CA ASP A 130 -3.59 -6.24 16.85
C ASP A 130 -3.71 -5.99 18.34
N ASN A 131 -2.59 -5.67 19.02
CA ASN A 131 -2.68 -5.21 20.39
C ASN A 131 -3.34 -3.82 20.45
N LYS A 132 -3.93 -3.47 21.57
CA LYS A 132 -4.36 -2.10 21.83
C LYS A 132 -3.16 -1.17 21.80
N GLU A 133 -3.39 0.06 21.37
CA GLU A 133 -2.37 1.10 21.39
C GLU A 133 -1.76 1.21 22.80
N SER A 134 -0.43 1.20 22.86
CA SER A 134 0.31 1.24 24.11
C SER A 134 1.53 2.15 24.00
N MET A 135 2.08 2.54 25.15
CA MET A 135 3.33 3.29 25.21
C MET A 135 4.54 2.54 24.63
N PHE A 136 4.41 1.25 24.36
CA PHE A 136 5.47 0.41 23.79
C PHE A 136 5.29 0.18 22.28
N GLY A 137 4.28 0.79 21.66
CA GLY A 137 3.97 0.64 20.23
C GLY A 137 2.77 -0.27 19.96
N ARG A 138 2.52 -0.50 18.70
CA ARG A 138 1.47 -1.39 18.18
C ARG A 138 2.12 -2.64 17.58
N TYR A 139 1.64 -3.80 17.98
CA TYR A 139 2.11 -5.09 17.48
C TYR A 139 0.94 -5.86 16.90
N GLY A 140 1.16 -6.51 15.78
CA GLY A 140 0.13 -7.29 15.13
C GLY A 140 0.66 -8.52 14.43
N ALA A 141 -0.27 -9.43 14.15
CA ALA A 141 -0.02 -10.62 13.36
C ALA A 141 -1.24 -10.91 12.49
N MET A 142 -1.02 -11.33 11.25
CA MET A 142 -2.09 -11.71 10.36
C MET A 142 -1.73 -13.01 9.61
N TYR A 143 -2.75 -13.83 9.39
CA TYR A 143 -2.70 -14.94 8.45
C TYR A 143 -3.81 -14.75 7.43
N LEU A 144 -3.49 -14.98 6.15
CA LEU A 144 -4.47 -15.05 5.09
C LEU A 144 -4.19 -16.22 4.12
N ASN A 145 -5.24 -16.62 3.43
CA ASN A 145 -5.19 -17.64 2.37
C ASN A 145 -6.04 -17.17 1.18
N ILE A 146 -5.40 -17.00 0.04
CA ILE A 146 -6.06 -16.72 -1.24
C ILE A 146 -6.39 -18.08 -1.86
N TYR A 147 -7.65 -18.49 -1.79
CA TYR A 147 -8.08 -19.83 -2.20
C TYR A 147 -8.67 -19.85 -3.61
N GLN A 148 -8.94 -18.70 -4.21
CA GLN A 148 -9.40 -18.53 -5.57
C GLN A 148 -8.94 -17.17 -6.11
N GLY A 149 -8.49 -17.13 -7.35
CA GLY A 149 -8.17 -15.91 -8.10
C GLY A 149 -8.18 -16.23 -9.59
N ASP A 150 -8.51 -15.23 -10.39
CA ASP A 150 -8.43 -15.33 -11.85
C ASP A 150 -6.98 -15.22 -12.32
N THR A 151 -6.16 -14.56 -11.52
CA THR A 151 -4.72 -14.44 -11.75
C THR A 151 -4.00 -15.65 -11.13
N ALA A 152 -3.35 -16.46 -11.94
CA ALA A 152 -2.59 -17.64 -11.49
C ALA A 152 -1.54 -17.29 -10.42
N SER A 153 -1.04 -16.06 -10.45
CA SER A 153 -0.04 -15.56 -9.51
C SER A 153 -0.53 -15.45 -8.06
N TYR A 154 -1.83 -15.26 -7.81
CA TYR A 154 -2.38 -15.10 -6.45
C TYR A 154 -3.01 -16.37 -5.90
N ASP A 155 -3.55 -17.24 -6.75
CA ASP A 155 -4.28 -18.43 -6.32
C ASP A 155 -3.39 -19.42 -5.58
N GLY A 156 -3.81 -19.81 -4.37
CA GLY A 156 -3.09 -20.74 -3.51
C GLY A 156 -2.02 -20.12 -2.62
N ILE A 157 -1.85 -18.78 -2.65
CA ILE A 157 -0.93 -18.11 -1.73
C ILE A 157 -1.52 -18.07 -0.33
N GLN A 158 -0.66 -18.42 0.63
CA GLN A 158 -0.86 -18.21 2.05
C GLN A 158 0.17 -17.17 2.51
N ALA A 159 -0.26 -16.18 3.27
CA ALA A 159 0.65 -15.19 3.83
C ALA A 159 0.54 -15.11 5.35
N VAL A 160 1.69 -15.01 6.00
CA VAL A 160 1.81 -14.67 7.41
C VAL A 160 2.50 -13.32 7.49
N ASN A 161 1.86 -12.35 8.13
CA ASN A 161 2.42 -11.03 8.36
C ASN A 161 2.61 -10.80 9.86
N LEU A 162 3.76 -10.25 10.24
CA LEU A 162 4.06 -9.82 11.59
C LEU A 162 4.42 -8.34 11.57
N ARG A 163 3.95 -7.57 12.55
CA ARG A 163 4.06 -6.12 12.58
C ARG A 163 4.55 -5.61 13.93
N ALA A 164 5.37 -4.56 13.87
CA ALA A 164 5.76 -3.73 15.00
C ALA A 164 5.75 -2.27 14.50
N LEU A 165 4.77 -1.50 14.91
CA LEU A 165 4.49 -0.16 14.39
C LEU A 165 4.48 0.85 15.52
N ASP A 166 4.93 2.08 15.23
CA ASP A 166 4.93 3.19 16.19
C ASP A 166 5.69 2.87 17.49
N VAL A 167 6.79 2.10 17.39
CA VAL A 167 7.58 1.64 18.53
C VAL A 167 8.59 2.73 18.93
N PRO A 168 8.39 3.44 20.05
CA PRO A 168 9.29 4.49 20.47
C PRO A 168 10.62 3.92 21.00
N LEU A 169 11.72 4.63 20.76
CA LEU A 169 12.97 4.32 21.43
C LEU A 169 12.91 4.81 22.90
N PRO A 170 13.05 3.95 23.90
CA PRO A 170 13.00 4.37 25.30
C PRO A 170 14.05 5.46 25.62
N GLY A 171 13.58 6.60 26.16
CA GLY A 171 14.40 7.78 26.46
C GLY A 171 14.65 8.70 25.28
N LEU A 172 14.15 8.36 24.08
CA LEU A 172 14.15 9.22 22.90
C LEU A 172 12.85 9.00 22.12
N GLU A 173 11.71 9.33 22.71
CA GLU A 173 10.35 9.07 22.18
C GLU A 173 10.09 9.78 20.84
N ALA A 174 10.92 10.78 20.48
CA ALA A 174 10.90 11.43 19.17
C ALA A 174 11.39 10.50 18.05
N LEU A 175 12.08 9.40 18.37
CA LEU A 175 12.49 8.36 17.42
C LEU A 175 11.56 7.16 17.56
N LYS A 176 10.90 6.80 16.46
CA LYS A 176 9.95 5.69 16.36
C LYS A 176 10.37 4.73 15.26
N PHE A 177 10.06 3.46 15.46
CA PHE A 177 10.34 2.40 14.50
C PHE A 177 9.05 1.79 13.99
N TYR A 178 9.07 1.39 12.70
CA TYR A 178 8.00 0.70 12.00
C TYR A 178 8.59 -0.46 11.23
N SER A 179 7.96 -1.61 11.29
CA SER A 179 8.40 -2.79 10.56
C SER A 179 7.23 -3.73 10.31
N GLU A 180 7.20 -4.29 9.12
CA GLU A 180 6.39 -5.46 8.80
C GLU A 180 7.25 -6.51 8.11
N VAL A 181 6.92 -7.78 8.37
CA VAL A 181 7.53 -8.94 7.72
C VAL A 181 6.42 -9.82 7.20
N VAL A 182 6.50 -10.21 5.93
CA VAL A 182 5.51 -11.05 5.24
C VAL A 182 6.19 -12.27 4.66
N LEU A 183 5.79 -13.43 5.12
CA LEU A 183 6.18 -14.71 4.53
C LEU A 183 5.03 -15.21 3.65
N GLN A 184 5.28 -15.37 2.35
CA GLN A 184 4.35 -15.96 1.42
C GLN A 184 4.72 -17.42 1.15
N LEU A 185 3.75 -18.29 1.27
CA LEU A 185 3.86 -19.74 1.10
C LEU A 185 2.75 -20.21 0.17
N GLY A 186 2.87 -21.44 -0.32
CA GLY A 186 1.82 -22.06 -1.11
C GLY A 186 2.35 -22.89 -2.26
N ARG A 187 1.48 -23.13 -3.23
CA ARG A 187 1.83 -23.86 -4.45
C ARG A 187 1.15 -23.19 -5.63
N ASP A 188 1.87 -23.16 -6.74
CA ASP A 188 1.31 -22.70 -7.99
C ASP A 188 0.04 -23.50 -8.35
N LYS A 189 -0.98 -22.80 -8.87
CA LYS A 189 -2.27 -23.40 -9.21
C LYS A 189 -2.15 -24.36 -10.41
N ASP A 190 -1.44 -23.90 -11.43
CA ASP A 190 -1.33 -24.61 -12.70
C ASP A 190 -0.26 -25.70 -12.65
N ASN A 191 0.78 -25.47 -11.83
CA ASN A 191 1.82 -26.47 -11.59
C ASN A 191 2.09 -26.67 -10.10
N ARG A 192 1.33 -27.53 -9.45
CA ARG A 192 1.43 -27.84 -8.00
C ARG A 192 2.79 -28.39 -7.55
N ASN A 193 3.70 -28.70 -8.47
CA ASN A 193 5.07 -29.07 -8.12
C ASN A 193 5.92 -27.84 -7.80
N ILE A 194 5.56 -26.66 -8.33
CA ILE A 194 6.22 -25.40 -7.99
C ILE A 194 5.71 -24.92 -6.63
N LYS A 195 6.62 -24.74 -5.68
CA LYS A 195 6.34 -24.18 -4.37
C LYS A 195 6.56 -22.67 -4.41
N ASN A 196 5.62 -21.94 -3.87
CA ASN A 196 5.81 -20.51 -3.59
C ASN A 196 6.44 -20.36 -2.20
N LYS A 197 7.54 -19.61 -2.11
CA LYS A 197 8.23 -19.30 -0.87
C LYS A 197 8.91 -17.94 -1.01
N ALA A 198 8.22 -16.90 -0.63
CA ALA A 198 8.71 -15.53 -0.79
C ALA A 198 8.71 -14.77 0.53
N LEU A 199 9.57 -13.77 0.63
CA LEU A 199 9.73 -12.94 1.81
C LEU A 199 9.71 -11.46 1.39
N GLY A 200 8.84 -10.66 2.02
CA GLY A 200 8.87 -9.21 1.93
C GLY A 200 8.97 -8.60 3.32
N TRP A 201 9.73 -7.53 3.49
CA TRP A 201 9.82 -6.84 4.77
C TRP A 201 10.35 -5.42 4.61
N TYR A 202 10.07 -4.59 5.61
CA TYR A 202 10.72 -3.30 5.77
C TYR A 202 11.04 -3.00 7.23
N LEU A 203 12.01 -2.13 7.42
CA LEU A 203 12.32 -1.46 8.68
C LEU A 203 12.47 0.03 8.43
N GLU A 204 11.70 0.83 9.16
CA GLU A 204 11.70 2.29 9.07
C GLU A 204 11.97 2.90 10.44
N ALA A 205 12.70 4.01 10.44
CA ALA A 205 12.98 4.82 11.61
C ALA A 205 12.64 6.27 11.32
N ASP A 206 11.71 6.84 12.08
CA ASP A 206 11.23 8.22 11.98
C ASP A 206 11.67 9.04 13.17
N TYR A 207 12.34 10.15 12.94
CA TYR A 207 12.76 11.10 13.97
C TYR A 207 12.06 12.44 13.83
N SER A 208 11.26 12.81 14.83
CA SER A 208 10.54 14.09 14.89
C SER A 208 11.37 15.17 15.57
N ALA A 209 11.95 16.09 14.78
CA ALA A 209 12.79 17.19 15.26
C ALA A 209 11.96 18.46 15.50
N ASN A 210 11.12 18.44 16.54
CA ASN A 210 10.25 19.58 16.91
C ASN A 210 10.99 20.77 17.51
N TRP A 211 12.28 20.62 17.81
CA TRP A 211 13.17 21.68 18.29
C TRP A 211 13.70 22.57 17.16
N LEU A 212 13.55 22.18 15.90
CA LEU A 212 13.91 23.02 14.76
C LEU A 212 12.92 24.18 14.60
N LYS A 213 13.34 25.24 13.94
CA LYS A 213 12.48 26.40 13.64
C LYS A 213 11.19 25.99 12.91
N TRP A 214 11.30 25.04 12.02
CA TRP A 214 10.20 24.35 11.36
C TRP A 214 10.19 22.92 11.85
N PRO A 215 9.11 22.44 12.45
CA PRO A 215 8.98 21.02 12.82
C PRO A 215 9.31 20.16 11.62
N THR A 216 10.20 19.20 11.79
CA THR A 216 10.74 18.39 10.69
C THR A 216 10.75 16.92 11.12
N VAL A 217 10.31 16.04 10.21
CA VAL A 217 10.45 14.59 10.34
C VAL A 217 11.55 14.13 9.38
N PHE A 218 12.48 13.36 9.91
CA PHE A 218 13.47 12.64 9.15
C PHE A 218 13.09 11.16 9.19
N ALA A 219 13.01 10.50 8.04
CA ALA A 219 12.79 9.07 7.98
C ALA A 219 13.87 8.39 7.16
N TYR A 220 14.19 7.16 7.58
CA TYR A 220 14.97 6.22 6.80
C TYR A 220 14.27 4.87 6.81
N ARG A 221 14.07 4.28 5.63
CA ARG A 221 13.53 2.93 5.48
C ARG A 221 14.42 2.10 4.58
N TYR A 222 14.63 0.85 4.97
CA TYR A 222 15.12 -0.19 4.09
C TYR A 222 14.01 -1.22 3.91
N SER A 223 13.74 -1.59 2.66
CA SER A 223 12.76 -2.63 2.32
C SER A 223 13.37 -3.63 1.35
N ARG A 224 12.93 -4.89 1.47
CA ARG A 224 13.32 -5.98 0.57
C ARG A 224 12.12 -6.85 0.26
N PHE A 225 11.94 -7.13 -1.02
CA PHE A 225 10.96 -8.04 -1.58
C PHE A 225 11.68 -9.05 -2.46
N SER A 226 11.68 -10.31 -2.06
CA SER A 226 12.47 -11.35 -2.72
C SER A 226 12.17 -11.47 -4.21
N GLY A 227 13.22 -11.70 -4.99
CA GLY A 227 13.20 -12.15 -6.38
C GLY A 227 13.08 -13.67 -6.49
N ASP A 228 13.06 -14.18 -7.70
CA ASP A 228 13.03 -15.60 -8.01
C ASP A 228 14.44 -16.08 -8.41
N GLU A 229 15.02 -17.00 -7.64
CA GLU A 229 16.29 -17.64 -8.01
C GLU A 229 16.04 -18.58 -9.20
N ILE A 230 16.54 -18.23 -10.37
CA ILE A 230 16.30 -18.95 -11.64
C ILE A 230 16.71 -20.43 -11.57
N ASP A 231 17.67 -20.78 -10.73
CA ASP A 231 18.23 -22.12 -10.62
C ASP A 231 17.48 -23.03 -9.62
N THR A 232 16.37 -22.58 -9.03
CA THR A 232 15.56 -23.35 -8.08
C THR A 232 14.30 -23.93 -8.74
N PHE A 233 13.66 -24.89 -8.06
CA PHE A 233 12.34 -25.42 -8.43
C PHE A 233 11.19 -24.73 -7.68
N SER A 234 11.50 -23.77 -6.85
CA SER A 234 10.53 -22.93 -6.14
C SER A 234 10.34 -21.62 -6.88
N ASN A 235 9.29 -20.92 -6.61
CA ASN A 235 9.11 -19.52 -7.00
C ASN A 235 9.27 -18.68 -5.72
N GLU A 236 10.37 -17.97 -5.63
CA GLU A 236 10.73 -17.12 -4.50
C GLU A 236 10.32 -15.65 -4.70
N SER A 237 9.78 -15.30 -5.86
CA SER A 237 9.36 -13.92 -6.13
C SER A 237 8.23 -13.50 -5.20
N TYR A 238 8.46 -12.46 -4.41
CA TYR A 238 7.41 -11.81 -3.62
C TYR A 238 6.36 -11.20 -4.55
N ARG A 239 5.12 -11.39 -4.22
CA ARG A 239 3.99 -10.80 -4.92
C ARG A 239 3.40 -9.70 -4.08
N SER A 240 3.35 -8.50 -4.61
CA SER A 240 2.54 -7.42 -4.05
C SER A 240 1.11 -7.89 -3.97
N LEU A 241 0.63 -8.09 -2.75
CA LEU A 241 -0.76 -8.49 -2.55
C LEU A 241 -1.67 -7.25 -2.70
N PHE A 242 -2.55 -7.03 -1.79
CA PHE A 242 -3.53 -5.93 -1.82
C PHE A 242 -3.00 -4.72 -1.05
N TYR A 243 -1.77 -4.28 -1.36
CA TYR A 243 -1.14 -3.20 -0.62
C TYR A 243 -1.77 -1.83 -0.91
N GLY A 244 -1.71 -0.96 0.08
CA GLY A 244 -2.08 0.44 -0.03
C GLY A 244 -1.21 1.26 0.91
N PHE A 245 -0.97 2.52 0.61
CA PHE A 245 0.02 3.34 1.32
C PHE A 245 -0.61 4.54 2.07
N TYR A 246 -1.84 4.41 2.58
CA TYR A 246 -2.53 5.50 3.27
C TYR A 246 -2.72 5.29 4.77
N ALA A 247 -2.15 4.24 5.34
CA ALA A 247 -2.51 3.81 6.70
C ALA A 247 -2.12 4.80 7.79
N ARG A 248 -0.98 5.47 7.67
CA ARG A 248 -0.48 6.50 8.61
C ARG A 248 -0.62 7.90 8.04
N GLU A 249 -0.14 8.09 6.83
CA GLU A 249 -0.19 9.29 6.01
C GLU A 249 -0.34 8.82 4.57
N TRP A 250 -0.63 9.72 3.67
CA TRP A 250 -0.79 9.34 2.27
C TRP A 250 0.45 8.67 1.66
N ASP A 251 1.64 8.97 2.16
CA ASP A 251 2.91 8.42 1.70
C ASP A 251 3.42 7.22 2.53
N THR A 252 2.56 6.65 3.38
CA THR A 252 2.91 5.43 4.12
C THR A 252 3.27 4.33 3.14
N PHE A 253 4.45 3.74 3.34
CA PHE A 253 5.00 2.70 2.48
C PHE A 253 5.20 3.14 1.00
N TYR A 254 5.33 4.43 0.75
CA TYR A 254 5.63 4.99 -0.56
C TYR A 254 7.03 4.58 -1.04
N GLN A 255 7.15 4.04 -2.24
CA GLN A 255 8.39 3.50 -2.82
C GLN A 255 8.94 4.33 -3.97
N GLY A 256 8.56 5.57 -4.07
CA GLY A 256 8.94 6.46 -5.17
C GLY A 256 7.89 6.53 -6.26
N GLU A 257 7.86 7.63 -6.96
CA GLU A 257 6.84 7.96 -7.97
C GLU A 257 7.05 7.21 -9.29
N ILE A 258 8.26 6.72 -9.55
CA ILE A 258 8.62 6.14 -10.85
C ILE A 258 9.17 4.74 -10.69
N ALA A 259 10.36 4.58 -10.14
CA ALA A 259 11.06 3.30 -10.16
C ALA A 259 10.40 2.25 -9.27
N GLY A 260 10.01 2.62 -8.04
CA GLY A 260 9.38 1.70 -7.11
C GLY A 260 7.96 1.35 -7.50
N GLU A 261 7.13 2.35 -7.82
CA GLU A 261 5.70 2.16 -8.03
C GLU A 261 5.32 1.72 -9.44
N TYR A 262 6.06 2.16 -10.48
CA TYR A 262 5.72 1.79 -11.86
C TYR A 262 6.59 0.70 -12.48
N HIS A 263 7.78 0.45 -11.94
CA HIS A 263 8.66 -0.56 -12.50
C HIS A 263 8.72 -1.82 -11.64
N LEU A 264 8.85 -1.69 -10.32
CA LEU A 264 9.20 -2.81 -9.44
C LEU A 264 8.02 -3.38 -8.64
N PHE A 265 7.04 -2.55 -8.27
CA PHE A 265 5.78 -2.98 -7.61
C PHE A 265 5.98 -3.85 -6.37
N ASN A 266 6.96 -3.56 -5.54
CA ASN A 266 7.30 -4.37 -4.37
C ASN A 266 7.54 -5.86 -4.73
N SER A 267 8.28 -6.13 -5.80
CA SER A 267 8.63 -7.48 -6.21
C SER A 267 10.04 -7.49 -6.79
N ASN A 268 10.87 -8.46 -6.40
CA ASN A 268 12.26 -8.52 -6.81
C ASN A 268 12.98 -7.18 -6.58
N GLN A 269 12.82 -6.59 -5.38
CA GLN A 269 13.16 -5.20 -5.10
C GLN A 269 13.83 -5.05 -3.75
N GLU A 270 14.95 -4.34 -3.72
CA GLU A 270 15.52 -3.73 -2.53
C GLU A 270 15.47 -2.21 -2.66
N THR A 271 15.10 -1.50 -1.58
CA THR A 271 15.01 -0.05 -1.62
C THR A 271 15.54 0.56 -0.35
N GLN A 272 16.45 1.52 -0.49
CA GLN A 272 16.80 2.48 0.53
C GLN A 272 16.01 3.77 0.31
N PHE A 273 15.33 4.22 1.34
CA PHE A 273 14.47 5.41 1.28
C PHE A 273 14.88 6.39 2.36
N PHE A 274 15.02 7.66 1.97
CA PHE A 274 15.27 8.79 2.87
C PHE A 274 14.21 9.85 2.64
N LYS A 275 13.58 10.32 3.72
CA LYS A 275 12.58 11.38 3.70
C LYS A 275 12.98 12.52 4.65
N VAL A 276 12.81 13.74 4.19
CA VAL A 276 12.82 14.93 5.04
C VAL A 276 11.55 15.71 4.77
N ARG A 277 10.63 15.73 5.73
CA ARG A 277 9.37 16.48 5.65
C ARG A 277 9.36 17.59 6.68
N THR A 278 9.22 18.83 6.24
CA THR A 278 9.23 20.02 7.09
C THR A 278 7.95 20.83 6.95
N PHE A 279 7.53 21.44 8.07
CA PHE A 279 6.30 22.24 8.17
C PHE A 279 6.63 23.70 8.43
N PRO A 280 6.86 24.54 7.38
CA PRO A 280 7.08 25.97 7.53
C PRO A 280 5.92 26.69 8.23
N THR A 281 4.71 26.22 8.01
CA THR A 281 3.48 26.62 8.72
C THR A 281 2.61 25.40 8.98
N GLN A 282 1.56 25.53 9.79
CA GLN A 282 0.56 24.45 10.01
C GLN A 282 -0.22 24.08 8.74
N GLN A 283 -0.20 24.93 7.74
CA GLN A 283 -0.94 24.77 6.48
C GLN A 283 -0.05 24.34 5.31
N PHE A 284 1.24 24.21 5.52
CA PHE A 284 2.18 24.02 4.43
C PHE A 284 3.26 23.02 4.82
N ALA A 285 3.45 21.98 4.01
CA ALA A 285 4.55 21.05 4.15
C ALA A 285 5.37 20.98 2.86
N ILE A 286 6.66 20.73 3.01
CA ILE A 286 7.60 20.46 1.93
C ILE A 286 8.27 19.14 2.28
N THR A 287 8.26 18.20 1.34
CA THR A 287 8.89 16.90 1.51
C THR A 287 9.92 16.68 0.41
N PHE A 288 11.08 16.22 0.83
CA PHE A 288 12.12 15.72 -0.05
C PHE A 288 12.27 14.22 0.19
N TYR A 289 12.35 13.45 -0.90
CA TYR A 289 12.58 12.00 -0.88
C TYR A 289 13.79 11.68 -1.76
N TYR A 290 14.55 10.68 -1.32
CA TYR A 290 15.58 10.03 -2.12
C TYR A 290 15.42 8.51 -2.00
N PHE A 291 15.47 7.84 -3.12
CA PHE A 291 15.41 6.39 -3.21
C PHE A 291 16.60 5.86 -3.99
N GLU A 292 17.15 4.76 -3.51
CA GLU A 292 18.10 3.92 -4.22
C GLU A 292 17.44 2.55 -4.35
N HIS A 293 17.26 2.10 -5.59
CA HIS A 293 16.57 0.86 -5.93
C HIS A 293 17.53 -0.12 -6.56
N ASP A 294 17.54 -1.33 -6.03
CA ASP A 294 18.18 -2.49 -6.59
C ASP A 294 17.16 -3.59 -6.87
N LEU A 295 17.47 -4.50 -7.79
CA LEU A 295 16.80 -5.78 -7.90
C LEU A 295 17.33 -6.71 -6.79
N ASP A 296 16.49 -7.58 -6.24
CA ASP A 296 16.93 -8.63 -5.32
C ASP A 296 17.70 -9.73 -6.09
N GLU A 297 17.21 -10.10 -7.27
CA GLU A 297 17.83 -11.05 -8.17
C GLU A 297 18.09 -10.41 -9.55
N PRO A 298 19.18 -10.78 -10.27
CA PRO A 298 19.61 -10.11 -11.50
C PRO A 298 18.73 -10.45 -12.71
N HIS A 299 17.45 -10.17 -12.62
CA HIS A 299 16.49 -10.28 -13.73
C HIS A 299 15.28 -9.37 -13.49
N TYR A 300 14.63 -8.93 -14.55
CA TYR A 300 13.40 -8.16 -14.51
C TYR A 300 12.29 -8.92 -15.25
N PHE A 301 11.29 -9.40 -14.51
CA PHE A 301 10.21 -10.28 -15.01
C PHE A 301 10.73 -11.43 -15.90
N GLY A 302 11.80 -12.09 -15.46
CA GLY A 302 12.43 -13.19 -16.18
C GLY A 302 13.43 -12.76 -17.28
N THR A 303 13.60 -11.48 -17.58
CA THR A 303 14.65 -10.96 -18.47
C THR A 303 15.94 -10.81 -17.65
N PRO A 304 17.01 -11.58 -17.95
CA PRO A 304 18.26 -11.46 -17.21
C PRO A 304 18.90 -10.07 -17.36
N THR A 305 19.51 -9.59 -16.29
CA THR A 305 20.33 -8.37 -16.24
C THR A 305 21.75 -8.72 -15.82
N SER A 306 22.73 -7.89 -16.18
CA SER A 306 24.13 -8.13 -15.82
C SER A 306 24.46 -7.67 -14.39
N THR A 307 23.58 -6.93 -13.75
CA THR A 307 23.70 -6.38 -12.41
C THR A 307 22.32 -6.21 -11.79
N VAL A 308 22.27 -5.94 -10.49
CA VAL A 308 21.04 -5.61 -9.76
C VAL A 308 20.77 -4.12 -9.66
N ASP A 309 21.74 -3.27 -9.94
CA ASP A 309 21.69 -1.80 -9.80
C ASP A 309 20.61 -1.21 -10.74
N TRP A 310 19.45 -0.81 -10.15
CA TRP A 310 18.25 -0.46 -10.90
C TRP A 310 18.10 1.03 -11.17
N ALA A 311 17.90 1.84 -10.13
CA ALA A 311 17.68 3.28 -10.32
C ALA A 311 17.89 4.09 -9.05
N ASP A 312 18.30 5.36 -9.24
CA ASP A 312 18.21 6.42 -8.24
C ASP A 312 17.03 7.32 -8.53
N GLU A 313 16.24 7.70 -7.51
CA GLU A 313 15.10 8.57 -7.68
C GLU A 313 15.07 9.68 -6.62
N ILE A 314 14.75 10.91 -7.06
CA ILE A 314 14.54 12.06 -6.20
C ILE A 314 13.13 12.59 -6.43
N ASN A 315 12.36 12.74 -5.34
CA ASN A 315 11.04 13.33 -5.39
C ASN A 315 10.97 14.56 -4.47
N ILE A 316 10.24 15.57 -4.89
CA ILE A 316 9.97 16.77 -4.09
C ILE A 316 8.46 17.00 -4.11
N GLY A 317 7.85 16.99 -2.92
CA GLY A 317 6.43 17.24 -2.72
C GLY A 317 6.20 18.56 -1.98
N VAL A 318 5.13 19.24 -2.35
CA VAL A 318 4.63 20.43 -1.68
C VAL A 318 3.16 20.23 -1.39
N GLU A 319 2.77 20.38 -0.13
CA GLU A 319 1.41 20.18 0.35
C GLU A 319 0.83 21.45 0.96
N TYR A 320 -0.42 21.72 0.69
CA TYR A 320 -1.15 22.83 1.28
C TYR A 320 -2.51 22.35 1.83
N PHE A 321 -2.72 22.64 3.12
CA PHE A 321 -3.90 22.21 3.88
C PHE A 321 -4.77 23.42 4.24
N VAL A 322 -6.06 23.40 3.93
CA VAL A 322 -7.03 24.41 4.36
C VAL A 322 -8.06 23.76 5.27
N GLY A 323 -7.67 23.59 6.53
CA GLY A 323 -8.46 22.80 7.48
C GLY A 323 -8.70 21.40 6.97
N ASP A 324 -9.89 20.85 7.24
CA ASP A 324 -10.29 19.52 6.78
C ASP A 324 -10.96 19.53 5.39
N LYS A 325 -11.01 20.70 4.73
CA LYS A 325 -11.84 20.92 3.53
C LYS A 325 -11.06 20.86 2.23
N VAL A 326 -9.83 21.33 2.20
CA VAL A 326 -9.04 21.39 0.97
C VAL A 326 -7.65 20.87 1.24
N TYR A 327 -7.24 19.92 0.43
CA TYR A 327 -5.86 19.45 0.35
C TYR A 327 -5.37 19.62 -1.08
N ILE A 328 -4.19 20.22 -1.24
CA ILE A 328 -3.51 20.41 -2.51
C ILE A 328 -2.12 19.81 -2.40
N TYR A 329 -1.77 18.95 -3.33
CA TYR A 329 -0.44 18.39 -3.49
C TYR A 329 0.12 18.74 -4.85
N THR A 330 1.40 19.08 -4.89
CA THR A 330 2.18 19.18 -6.13
C THR A 330 3.51 18.48 -5.92
N GLY A 331 3.82 17.51 -6.76
CA GLY A 331 5.03 16.71 -6.68
C GLY A 331 5.79 16.71 -8.00
N PHE A 332 7.10 16.68 -7.91
CA PHE A 332 8.01 16.44 -9.01
C PHE A 332 8.90 15.24 -8.67
N ALA A 333 9.00 14.30 -9.57
CA ALA A 333 9.86 13.15 -9.47
C ALA A 333 10.86 13.10 -10.63
N TRP A 334 12.07 12.62 -10.33
CA TRP A 334 13.13 12.39 -11.29
C TRP A 334 13.82 11.07 -10.98
N SER A 335 13.74 10.12 -11.89
CA SER A 335 14.38 8.82 -11.78
C SER A 335 15.48 8.68 -12.84
N THR A 336 16.66 8.26 -12.38
CA THR A 336 17.82 7.98 -13.22
C THR A 336 18.01 6.48 -13.27
N PRO A 337 17.74 5.81 -14.42
CA PRO A 337 17.96 4.39 -14.55
C PRO A 337 19.45 4.07 -14.45
N ASN A 338 19.81 3.06 -13.66
CA ASN A 338 21.13 2.51 -13.53
C ASN A 338 21.33 1.34 -14.51
N GLN A 339 22.39 0.55 -14.36
CA GLN A 339 22.80 -0.39 -15.40
C GLN A 339 21.70 -1.42 -15.71
N ALA A 340 21.08 -2.04 -14.71
CA ALA A 340 20.06 -3.06 -14.92
C ALA A 340 18.83 -2.50 -15.67
N ALA A 341 18.32 -1.34 -15.23
CA ALA A 341 17.18 -0.71 -15.90
C ALA A 341 17.47 -0.27 -17.34
N ARG A 342 18.70 0.20 -17.61
CA ARG A 342 19.11 0.55 -18.99
C ARG A 342 19.18 -0.65 -19.92
N GLU A 343 19.54 -1.82 -19.41
CA GLU A 343 19.55 -3.07 -20.18
C GLU A 343 18.13 -3.48 -20.61
N VAL A 344 17.13 -3.19 -19.78
CA VAL A 344 15.71 -3.53 -20.01
C VAL A 344 15.00 -2.48 -20.85
N PHE A 345 15.08 -1.21 -20.45
CA PHE A 345 14.28 -0.12 -21.04
C PHE A 345 15.00 0.64 -22.15
N HIS A 346 16.29 0.47 -22.32
CA HIS A 346 17.13 1.20 -23.30
C HIS A 346 17.02 2.72 -23.17
N GLY A 347 16.65 3.22 -21.97
CA GLY A 347 16.12 4.55 -21.77
C GLY A 347 17.03 5.52 -21.05
N ASP A 348 16.64 6.76 -21.20
CA ASP A 348 17.16 7.92 -20.51
C ASP A 348 16.43 8.10 -19.15
N ASN A 349 16.63 9.22 -18.50
CA ASN A 349 15.96 9.58 -17.24
C ASN A 349 14.46 9.75 -17.45
N PHE A 350 13.72 9.39 -16.42
CA PHE A 350 12.27 9.61 -16.35
C PHE A 350 11.96 10.80 -15.43
N SER A 351 10.96 11.58 -15.75
CA SER A 351 10.50 12.65 -14.87
C SER A 351 9.00 12.83 -14.94
N VAL A 352 8.42 13.22 -13.81
CA VAL A 352 6.98 13.41 -13.62
C VAL A 352 6.74 14.67 -12.85
N LEU A 353 5.76 15.45 -13.27
CA LEU A 353 5.15 16.55 -12.51
C LEU A 353 3.67 16.26 -12.36
N GLN A 354 3.20 16.18 -11.14
CA GLN A 354 1.79 15.97 -10.85
C GLN A 354 1.25 17.01 -9.88
N THR A 355 -0.03 17.31 -10.01
CA THR A 355 -0.76 18.13 -9.05
C THR A 355 -2.16 17.57 -8.90
N TRP A 356 -2.61 17.40 -7.67
CA TRP A 356 -3.98 17.01 -7.38
C TRP A 356 -4.57 17.79 -6.21
N MET A 357 -5.87 17.90 -6.17
CA MET A 357 -6.62 18.62 -5.17
C MET A 357 -7.79 17.76 -4.68
N SER A 358 -7.98 17.73 -3.36
CA SER A 358 -9.14 17.10 -2.74
C SER A 358 -9.99 18.16 -2.05
N PHE A 359 -11.30 18.07 -2.23
CA PHE A 359 -12.28 18.95 -1.60
C PHE A 359 -13.31 18.12 -0.84
N ASN A 360 -13.44 18.38 0.46
CA ASN A 360 -14.44 17.77 1.34
C ASN A 360 -15.58 18.76 1.62
N PHE A 361 -16.82 18.37 1.40
CA PHE A 361 -18.01 19.20 1.51
C PHE A 361 -18.88 18.82 2.71
#